data_8ba357a4e506747a604a23da8b639065
#
_entry.id   8ba357a4e506747a604a23da8b639065
#
_cell.length_a   1.000
_cell.length_b   1.000
_cell.length_c   1.000
_cell.angle_alpha   90.00
_cell.angle_beta   90.00
_cell.angle_gamma   90.00
#
_symmetry.space_group_name_H-M   'P 1'
#
loop_
_entity.id
_entity.type
_entity.pdbx_description
1 polymer ?
#
loop_
_entity_poly.entity_id
_entity_poly.type
_entity_poly.pdbx_seq_one_letter_code
_entity_poly.pdbx_strand_id
1 'polypeptide(L)'
;MADQQEILSGLAEIVNEVAGVPADSVQMDKAFTDDLDIDSLSMVEVVVAAEEKFGVKIPDDEVQNLKTVGDAVSYIVKNQG
;
A
#
# COMPACT_ATOMS: atom_id res chain seq x y z
N MET A 1 -14.65 8.87 4.89
CA MET A 1 -13.50 8.00 5.13
C MET A 1 -13.63 6.70 4.37
N ALA A 2 -12.54 6.24 3.80
CA ALA A 2 -12.55 4.98 3.05
C ALA A 2 -12.53 3.79 4.02
N ASP A 3 -13.25 2.74 3.69
CA ASP A 3 -13.18 1.53 4.49
C ASP A 3 -12.03 0.65 3.98
N GLN A 4 -11.82 -0.48 4.66
CA GLN A 4 -10.73 -1.38 4.37
C GLN A 4 -10.74 -1.84 2.91
N GLN A 5 -11.91 -2.15 2.39
CA GLN A 5 -12.05 -2.62 1.02
C GLN A 5 -11.69 -1.54 0.00
N GLU A 6 -12.12 -0.32 0.24
CA GLU A 6 -11.81 0.78 -0.66
C GLU A 6 -10.31 1.09 -0.67
N ILE A 7 -9.68 1.03 0.49
CA ILE A 7 -8.25 1.26 0.58
C ILE A 7 -7.47 0.15 -0.10
N LEU A 8 -7.90 -1.08 0.06
CA LEU A 8 -7.27 -2.20 -0.64
C LEU A 8 -7.36 -2.01 -2.16
N SER A 9 -8.52 -1.62 -2.66
CA SER A 9 -8.69 -1.37 -4.10
C SER A 9 -7.79 -0.24 -4.57
N GLY A 10 -7.70 0.83 -3.79
CA GLY A 10 -6.85 1.97 -4.12
C GLY A 10 -5.37 1.59 -4.14
N LEU A 11 -4.94 0.79 -3.16
CA LEU A 11 -3.57 0.31 -3.13
C LEU A 11 -3.27 -0.60 -4.33
N ALA A 12 -4.23 -1.43 -4.71
CA ALA A 12 -4.07 -2.30 -5.87
C ALA A 12 -3.84 -1.49 -7.13
N GLU A 13 -4.58 -0.39 -7.31
CA GLU A 13 -4.38 0.50 -8.45
C GLU A 13 -2.99 1.13 -8.42
N ILE A 14 -2.57 1.60 -7.26
CA ILE A 14 -1.26 2.22 -7.11
C ILE A 14 -0.15 1.23 -7.44
N VAL A 15 -0.24 0.04 -6.89
CA VAL A 15 0.78 -0.99 -7.11
C VAL A 15 0.83 -1.38 -8.57
N ASN A 16 -0.32 -1.45 -9.23
CA ASN A 16 -0.38 -1.76 -10.65
C ASN A 16 0.32 -0.66 -11.48
N GLU A 17 0.08 0.58 -11.15
CA GLU A 17 0.68 1.70 -11.88
C GLU A 17 2.19 1.82 -11.64
N VAL A 18 2.61 1.64 -10.40
CA VAL A 18 4.01 1.83 -10.02
C VAL A 18 4.86 0.62 -10.35
N ALA A 19 4.39 -0.56 -10.02
CA ALA A 19 5.20 -1.78 -10.12
C ALA A 19 4.72 -2.74 -11.20
N GLY A 20 3.60 -2.47 -11.84
CA GLY A 20 3.07 -3.33 -12.89
C GLY A 20 2.47 -4.62 -12.38
N VAL A 21 2.16 -4.71 -11.09
CA VAL A 21 1.57 -5.90 -10.49
C VAL A 21 0.08 -5.92 -10.80
N PRO A 22 -0.48 -7.05 -11.28
CA PRO A 22 -1.92 -7.12 -11.52
C PRO A 22 -2.71 -6.80 -10.26
N ALA A 23 -3.77 -6.00 -10.41
CA ALA A 23 -4.58 -5.61 -9.26
C ALA A 23 -5.16 -6.81 -8.53
N ASP A 24 -5.49 -7.87 -9.26
CA ASP A 24 -6.04 -9.09 -8.69
C ASP A 24 -5.05 -9.82 -7.76
N SER A 25 -3.76 -9.55 -7.94
CA SER A 25 -2.72 -10.16 -7.10
C SER A 25 -2.52 -9.42 -5.79
N VAL A 26 -3.05 -8.21 -5.67
CA VAL A 26 -2.86 -7.40 -4.47
C VAL A 26 -3.94 -7.76 -3.46
N GLN A 27 -3.58 -8.61 -2.51
CA GLN A 27 -4.49 -9.10 -1.49
C GLN A 27 -3.89 -8.86 -0.11
N MET A 28 -4.75 -8.86 0.90
CA MET A 28 -4.36 -8.52 2.27
C MET A 28 -3.22 -9.37 2.83
N ASP A 29 -3.17 -10.64 2.46
CA ASP A 29 -2.17 -11.57 2.99
C ASP A 29 -0.86 -11.58 2.19
N LYS A 30 -0.77 -10.77 1.15
CA LYS A 30 0.43 -10.74 0.30
C LYS A 30 1.47 -9.77 0.84
N ALA A 31 2.73 -10.18 0.80
CA ALA A 31 3.84 -9.31 1.17
C ALA A 31 4.27 -8.50 -0.04
N PHE A 32 4.56 -7.23 0.16
CA PHE A 32 4.95 -6.36 -0.95
C PHE A 32 6.22 -6.84 -1.64
N THR A 33 7.23 -7.21 -0.86
CA THR A 33 8.52 -7.59 -1.43
C THR A 33 8.60 -9.08 -1.78
N ASP A 34 8.04 -9.93 -0.93
CA ASP A 34 8.15 -11.39 -1.11
C ASP A 34 7.14 -11.95 -2.09
N ASP A 35 5.91 -11.45 -2.04
CA ASP A 35 4.84 -11.99 -2.89
C ASP A 35 4.60 -11.17 -4.14
N LEU A 36 4.71 -9.85 -4.04
CA LEU A 36 4.45 -8.95 -5.16
C LEU A 36 5.73 -8.49 -5.85
N ASP A 37 6.87 -8.89 -5.31
CA ASP A 37 8.18 -8.61 -5.90
C ASP A 37 8.43 -7.11 -6.14
N ILE A 38 7.96 -6.30 -5.20
CA ILE A 38 8.15 -4.85 -5.26
C ILE A 38 9.45 -4.49 -4.55
N ASP A 39 10.37 -3.85 -5.25
CA ASP A 39 11.64 -3.46 -4.64
C ASP A 39 11.47 -2.22 -3.77
N SER A 40 12.55 -1.86 -3.04
CA SER A 40 12.46 -0.76 -2.09
C SER A 40 12.21 0.59 -2.76
N LEU A 41 12.73 0.80 -3.95
CA LEU A 41 12.48 2.03 -4.67
C LEU A 41 11.00 2.17 -5.06
N SER A 42 10.43 1.09 -5.58
CA SER A 42 9.01 1.06 -5.92
C SER A 42 8.13 1.22 -4.69
N MET A 43 8.55 0.66 -3.56
CA MET A 43 7.82 0.83 -2.31
C MET A 43 7.73 2.29 -1.89
N VAL A 44 8.81 3.05 -2.06
CA VAL A 44 8.78 4.48 -1.76
C VAL A 44 7.74 5.18 -2.63
N GLU A 45 7.70 4.85 -3.91
CA GLU A 45 6.72 5.44 -4.83
C GLU A 45 5.29 5.05 -4.46
N VAL A 46 5.08 3.79 -4.08
CA VAL A 46 3.76 3.32 -3.64
C VAL A 46 3.32 4.09 -2.40
N VAL A 47 4.22 4.26 -1.44
CA VAL A 47 3.92 4.97 -0.20
C VAL A 47 3.55 6.43 -0.48
N VAL A 48 4.33 7.11 -1.32
CA VAL A 48 4.05 8.52 -1.66
C VAL A 48 2.69 8.64 -2.33
N ALA A 49 2.41 7.75 -3.28
CA ALA A 49 1.12 7.76 -3.98
C ALA A 49 -0.04 7.49 -3.01
N ALA A 50 0.16 6.58 -2.06
CA ALA A 50 -0.86 6.28 -1.07
C ALA A 50 -1.12 7.47 -0.16
N GLU A 51 -0.07 8.18 0.24
CA GLU A 51 -0.22 9.37 1.06
C GLU A 51 -1.09 10.41 0.36
N GLU A 52 -0.84 10.62 -0.93
CA GLU A 52 -1.61 11.58 -1.70
C GLU A 52 -3.05 11.12 -1.95
N LYS A 53 -3.20 9.84 -2.29
CA LYS A 53 -4.52 9.32 -2.63
C LYS A 53 -5.46 9.26 -1.43
N PHE A 54 -4.94 8.89 -0.27
CA PHE A 54 -5.77 8.69 0.92
C PHE A 54 -5.65 9.84 1.93
N GLY A 55 -4.76 10.79 1.69
CA GLY A 55 -4.60 11.93 2.59
C GLY A 55 -4.02 11.55 3.93
N VAL A 56 -3.11 10.59 3.96
CA VAL A 56 -2.45 10.14 5.19
C VAL A 56 -0.96 10.42 5.14
N LYS A 57 -0.32 10.36 6.29
CA LYS A 57 1.13 10.50 6.40
C LYS A 57 1.73 9.16 6.81
N ILE A 58 2.72 8.71 6.06
CA ILE A 58 3.39 7.45 6.35
C ILE A 58 4.88 7.73 6.49
N PRO A 59 5.38 7.93 7.74
CA PRO A 59 6.80 8.19 7.96
C PRO A 59 7.66 7.02 7.49
N ASP A 60 8.90 7.31 7.13
CA ASP A 60 9.84 6.29 6.69
C ASP A 60 9.98 5.15 7.68
N ASP A 61 9.94 5.47 8.98
CA ASP A 61 10.02 4.46 10.03
C ASP A 61 8.88 3.46 9.95
N GLU A 62 7.70 3.93 9.57
CA GLU A 62 6.52 3.08 9.48
C GLU A 62 6.54 2.23 8.21
N VAL A 63 7.16 2.73 7.15
CA VAL A 63 7.27 1.97 5.89
C VAL A 63 7.94 0.63 6.15
N GLN A 64 8.94 0.59 7.02
CA GLN A 64 9.64 -0.64 7.35
C GLN A 64 8.75 -1.66 8.04
N ASN A 65 7.67 -1.21 8.67
CA ASN A 65 6.71 -2.09 9.34
C ASN A 65 5.58 -2.54 8.43
N LEU A 66 5.48 -1.98 7.24
CA LEU A 66 4.41 -2.32 6.28
C LEU A 66 4.89 -3.46 5.37
N LYS A 67 4.97 -4.64 5.92
CA LYS A 67 5.48 -5.80 5.18
C LYS A 67 4.44 -6.40 4.25
N THR A 68 3.18 -6.41 4.67
CA THR A 68 2.10 -6.98 3.87
C THR A 68 1.13 -5.88 3.45
N VAL A 69 0.33 -6.20 2.42
CA VAL A 69 -0.74 -5.31 1.97
C VAL A 69 -1.69 -5.01 3.13
N GLY A 70 -2.01 -6.04 3.93
CA GLY A 70 -2.89 -5.87 5.09
C GLY A 70 -2.32 -4.89 6.11
N ASP A 71 -1.00 -4.93 6.34
CA ASP A 71 -0.37 -3.98 7.25
C ASP A 71 -0.57 -2.55 6.76
N ALA A 72 -0.38 -2.33 5.47
CA ALA A 72 -0.54 -1.00 4.89
C ALA A 72 -2.00 -0.54 4.94
N VAL A 73 -2.93 -1.43 4.61
CA VAL A 73 -4.36 -1.11 4.67
C VAL A 73 -4.75 -0.74 6.09
N SER A 74 -4.34 -1.52 7.07
CA SER A 74 -4.65 -1.25 8.47
C SER A 74 -4.08 0.08 8.92
N TYR A 75 -2.85 0.38 8.54
CA TYR A 75 -2.22 1.65 8.88
C TYR A 75 -3.00 2.83 8.31
N ILE A 76 -3.38 2.72 7.04
CA ILE A 76 -4.11 3.80 6.37
C ILE A 76 -5.48 3.99 7.00
N VAL A 77 -6.21 2.91 7.25
CA VAL A 77 -7.53 2.99 7.89
C VAL A 77 -7.43 3.70 9.23
N LYS A 78 -6.40 3.37 10.00
CA LYS A 78 -6.21 3.92 11.33
C LYS A 78 -5.85 5.41 11.30
N ASN A 79 -5.14 5.86 10.28
CA ASN A 79 -4.58 7.21 10.24
C ASN A 79 -5.29 8.18 9.31
N GLN A 80 -6.27 7.74 8.55
CA GLN A 80 -7.02 8.63 7.68
C GLN A 80 -8.01 9.46 8.50
N GLY A 81 -8.01 10.74 8.29
CA GLY A 81 -8.95 11.66 8.89
C GLY A 81 -9.11 11.63 10.36
#